data_8c2cb0994c69f0da60e02034a64e0060
#
_entry.id   8c2cb0994c69f0da60e02034a64e0060
#
_cell.length_a   1.000
_cell.length_b   1.000
_cell.length_c   1.000
_cell.angle_alpha   90.00
_cell.angle_beta   90.00
_cell.angle_gamma   90.00
#
_symmetry.space_group_name_H-M   'P 1'
#
loop_
_entity.id
_entity.type
_entity.pdbx_description
1 polymer ?
#
loop_
_entity_poly.entity_id
_entity_poly.type
_entity_poly.pdbx_seq_one_letter_code
_entity_poly.pdbx_strand_id
1 'polypeptide(L)'
;MSQRLAFDLAWPQNEHSSMPGQLDRALREDGFVQLTCPAFDWSLANTVFDEAAWFFDQDLAFKQAFAYRSATENFGYQGFGDEALDPSSGAADRKETFTMRGLLKPAPHHSWPSETFEKAMVGFYTTCFDLAKNVMECLAAIGGLPADFFVRAHSGENVTLRLLYYPEGEATGEVVAGAHTDYGLMTLLFQDGVDGLQVESKPGHWLDVDSAVDAVVLNTGDLMAHWSNDRFPSTRHRVCRRSSKARLSIAFFCDPDAKTLVEVQPGFMADGDSVRYAKTTAGEHIQAKLLASHHAAQAAGRKD
;
A
#
# COMPACT_ATOMS: atom_id res chain seq x y z
N MET A 1 7.61 15.57 -8.81
CA MET A 1 7.75 15.82 -7.35
C MET A 1 6.40 15.57 -6.74
N SER A 2 6.25 14.55 -5.87
CA SER A 2 5.03 14.37 -5.10
C SER A 2 4.84 15.58 -4.16
N GLN A 3 3.62 16.10 -4.07
CA GLN A 3 3.31 17.18 -3.14
C GLN A 3 3.56 16.69 -1.70
N ARG A 4 4.15 17.54 -0.84
CA ARG A 4 4.25 17.27 0.60
C ARG A 4 3.16 18.03 1.33
N LEU A 5 2.45 17.34 2.21
CA LEU A 5 1.36 17.87 3.01
C LEU A 5 1.58 17.53 4.49
N ALA A 6 1.58 18.51 5.37
CA ALA A 6 1.56 18.28 6.80
C ALA A 6 0.17 17.77 7.22
N PHE A 7 0.08 16.52 7.62
CA PHE A 7 -1.18 15.91 8.05
C PHE A 7 -1.33 16.04 9.57
N ASP A 8 -2.37 16.76 9.99
CA ASP A 8 -2.71 16.92 11.39
C ASP A 8 -3.46 15.69 11.89
N LEU A 9 -2.83 14.87 12.74
CA LEU A 9 -3.47 13.71 13.36
C LEU A 9 -4.59 14.07 14.34
N ALA A 10 -4.72 15.36 14.74
CA ALA A 10 -5.87 15.84 15.49
C ALA A 10 -7.13 16.06 14.63
N TRP A 11 -7.06 15.89 13.31
CA TRP A 11 -8.25 15.75 12.47
C TRP A 11 -9.04 14.50 12.90
N PRO A 12 -10.38 14.52 13.06
CA PRO A 12 -11.33 15.58 12.66
C PRO A 12 -11.74 16.56 13.79
N GLN A 13 -11.10 16.55 14.95
CA GLN A 13 -11.48 17.38 16.10
C GLN A 13 -11.35 18.88 15.82
N ASN A 14 -10.62 19.25 14.78
CA ASN A 14 -10.49 20.63 14.31
C ASN A 14 -11.41 20.87 13.10
N GLU A 15 -12.67 21.21 13.34
CA GLU A 15 -13.71 21.45 12.30
C GLU A 15 -13.36 22.56 11.30
N HIS A 16 -12.40 23.44 11.63
CA HIS A 16 -11.93 24.52 10.76
C HIS A 16 -10.66 24.17 9.98
N SER A 17 -10.21 22.92 10.06
CA SER A 17 -9.00 22.49 9.34
C SER A 17 -9.21 22.55 7.83
N SER A 18 -8.25 23.13 7.12
CA SER A 18 -8.20 23.10 5.65
C SER A 18 -7.73 21.76 5.08
N MET A 19 -7.50 20.76 5.94
CA MET A 19 -6.94 19.46 5.59
C MET A 19 -7.70 18.73 4.46
N PRO A 20 -9.04 18.59 4.49
CA PRO A 20 -9.74 17.91 3.40
C PRO A 20 -9.51 18.58 2.04
N GLY A 21 -9.56 19.91 1.98
CA GLY A 21 -9.32 20.63 0.72
C GLY A 21 -7.88 20.53 0.21
N GLN A 22 -6.89 20.44 1.11
CA GLN A 22 -5.49 20.23 0.74
C GLN A 22 -5.26 18.81 0.24
N LEU A 23 -5.80 17.80 0.93
CA LEU A 23 -5.70 16.39 0.55
C LEU A 23 -6.42 16.13 -0.79
N ASP A 24 -7.64 16.67 -0.96
CA ASP A 24 -8.39 16.59 -2.22
C ASP A 24 -7.57 17.09 -3.40
N ARG A 25 -6.96 18.26 -3.27
CA ARG A 25 -6.15 18.85 -4.34
C ARG A 25 -4.93 17.98 -4.67
N ALA A 26 -4.22 17.50 -3.64
CA ALA A 26 -3.02 16.70 -3.83
C ALA A 26 -3.32 15.34 -4.49
N LEU A 27 -4.40 14.66 -4.07
CA LEU A 27 -4.74 13.33 -4.61
C LEU A 27 -5.37 13.36 -6.00
N ARG A 28 -6.02 14.46 -6.39
CA ARG A 28 -6.64 14.57 -7.74
C ARG A 28 -5.62 14.61 -8.87
N GLU A 29 -4.42 15.13 -8.64
CA GLU A 29 -3.42 15.32 -9.69
C GLU A 29 -2.77 13.99 -10.07
N ASP A 30 -2.18 13.30 -9.08
CA ASP A 30 -1.36 12.13 -9.33
C ASP A 30 -1.84 10.88 -8.56
N GLY A 31 -2.86 11.00 -7.69
CA GLY A 31 -3.26 9.93 -6.77
C GLY A 31 -2.23 9.63 -5.68
N PHE A 32 -1.20 10.46 -5.55
CA PHE A 32 -0.08 10.30 -4.60
C PHE A 32 0.21 11.61 -3.87
N VAL A 33 0.51 11.50 -2.57
CA VAL A 33 0.97 12.62 -1.75
C VAL A 33 1.91 12.13 -0.65
N GLN A 34 2.92 12.93 -0.30
CA GLN A 34 3.73 12.68 0.89
C GLN A 34 3.13 13.40 2.09
N LEU A 35 2.78 12.64 3.12
CA LEU A 35 2.26 13.17 4.38
C LEU A 35 3.40 13.24 5.39
N THR A 36 3.69 14.43 5.91
CA THR A 36 4.48 14.58 7.12
C THR A 36 3.54 14.57 8.32
N CYS A 37 3.73 13.63 9.23
CA CYS A 37 2.87 13.44 10.41
C CYS A 37 3.70 13.69 11.68
N PRO A 38 3.80 14.95 12.16
CA PRO A 38 4.68 15.26 13.31
C PRO A 38 4.33 14.53 14.60
N ALA A 39 3.07 14.14 14.77
CA ALA A 39 2.60 13.38 15.93
C ALA A 39 2.70 11.85 15.75
N PHE A 40 3.15 11.37 14.59
CA PHE A 40 3.39 9.95 14.36
C PHE A 40 4.67 9.51 15.09
N ASP A 41 4.60 8.38 15.77
CA ASP A 41 5.79 7.81 16.45
C ASP A 41 6.72 7.10 15.45
N TRP A 42 7.65 7.87 14.89
CA TRP A 42 8.64 7.38 13.94
C TRP A 42 9.61 6.36 14.53
N SER A 43 9.74 6.28 15.87
CA SER A 43 10.57 5.25 16.51
C SER A 43 10.02 3.84 16.28
N LEU A 44 8.69 3.70 16.16
CA LEU A 44 8.06 2.43 15.79
C LEU A 44 8.40 2.03 14.35
N ALA A 45 8.38 2.97 13.41
CA ALA A 45 8.79 2.70 12.03
C ALA A 45 10.25 2.24 11.95
N ASN A 46 11.15 2.93 12.66
CA ASN A 46 12.55 2.55 12.74
C ASN A 46 12.72 1.13 13.31
N THR A 47 12.00 0.79 14.39
CA THR A 47 12.02 -0.55 14.96
C THR A 47 11.58 -1.61 13.95
N VAL A 48 10.53 -1.32 13.15
CA VAL A 48 10.08 -2.25 12.09
C VAL A 48 11.11 -2.38 10.98
N PHE A 49 11.79 -1.30 10.58
CA PHE A 49 12.88 -1.37 9.61
C PHE A 49 14.06 -2.21 10.13
N ASP A 50 14.43 -2.06 11.41
CA ASP A 50 15.50 -2.85 12.03
C ASP A 50 15.15 -4.34 12.07
N GLU A 51 13.94 -4.69 12.50
CA GLU A 51 13.44 -6.07 12.51
C GLU A 51 13.31 -6.66 11.08
N ALA A 52 12.89 -5.86 10.12
CA ALA A 52 12.84 -6.27 8.72
C ALA A 52 14.24 -6.54 8.16
N ALA A 53 15.19 -5.64 8.40
CA ALA A 53 16.58 -5.83 7.99
C ALA A 53 17.18 -7.10 8.62
N TRP A 54 16.98 -7.30 9.93
CA TRP A 54 17.38 -8.52 10.61
C TRP A 54 16.79 -9.78 9.98
N PHE A 55 15.49 -9.79 9.67
CA PHE A 55 14.82 -10.95 9.07
C PHE A 55 15.35 -11.27 7.67
N PHE A 56 15.47 -10.26 6.80
CA PHE A 56 15.92 -10.49 5.43
C PHE A 56 17.42 -10.84 5.33
N ASP A 57 18.23 -10.50 6.33
CA ASP A 57 19.64 -10.90 6.44
C ASP A 57 19.84 -12.37 6.88
N GLN A 58 18.78 -13.05 7.35
CA GLN A 58 18.87 -14.46 7.71
C GLN A 58 19.06 -15.34 6.49
N ASP A 59 19.62 -16.54 6.69
CA ASP A 59 19.76 -17.51 5.62
C ASP A 59 18.40 -17.96 5.05
N LEU A 60 18.42 -18.50 3.85
CA LEU A 60 17.21 -18.89 3.14
C LEU A 60 16.41 -19.97 3.90
N ALA A 61 17.10 -20.92 4.57
CA ALA A 61 16.42 -21.98 5.30
C ALA A 61 15.63 -21.43 6.49
N PHE A 62 16.18 -20.44 7.20
CA PHE A 62 15.46 -19.73 8.25
C PHE A 62 14.23 -19.01 7.70
N LYS A 63 14.38 -18.22 6.62
CA LYS A 63 13.26 -17.47 6.02
C LYS A 63 12.16 -18.39 5.52
N GLN A 64 12.51 -19.53 4.91
CA GLN A 64 11.56 -20.53 4.40
C GLN A 64 10.76 -21.23 5.50
N ALA A 65 11.23 -21.26 6.75
CA ALA A 65 10.42 -21.77 7.87
C ALA A 65 9.14 -20.93 8.10
N PHE A 66 9.10 -19.70 7.57
CA PHE A 66 7.98 -18.76 7.64
C PHE A 66 7.33 -18.52 6.26
N ALA A 67 7.48 -19.46 5.33
CA ALA A 67 6.99 -19.31 3.97
C ALA A 67 5.50 -18.98 3.91
N TYR A 68 5.13 -18.15 2.94
CA TYR A 68 3.74 -17.80 2.63
C TYR A 68 2.92 -19.04 2.27
N ARG A 69 1.79 -19.24 2.93
CA ARG A 69 1.02 -20.48 2.82
C ARG A 69 -0.13 -20.36 1.82
N SER A 70 -0.87 -19.27 1.86
CA SER A 70 -2.07 -19.13 1.03
C SER A 70 -2.56 -17.68 0.95
N ALA A 71 -3.30 -17.36 -0.12
CA ALA A 71 -3.97 -16.06 -0.27
C ALA A 71 -5.06 -15.83 0.80
N THR A 72 -5.60 -16.89 1.38
CA THR A 72 -6.61 -16.79 2.45
C THR A 72 -5.98 -16.33 3.75
N GLU A 73 -4.85 -16.90 4.15
CA GLU A 73 -4.09 -16.45 5.33
C GLU A 73 -3.40 -15.12 5.07
N ASN A 74 -2.85 -14.94 3.87
CA ASN A 74 -2.05 -13.80 3.44
C ASN A 74 -0.99 -13.43 4.49
N PHE A 75 -0.22 -14.43 4.91
CA PHE A 75 0.78 -14.33 5.94
C PHE A 75 2.03 -15.13 5.57
N GLY A 76 3.22 -14.53 5.73
CA GLY A 76 4.50 -15.20 5.60
C GLY A 76 5.42 -14.63 4.53
N TYR A 77 6.57 -15.30 4.35
CA TYR A 77 7.68 -14.93 3.50
C TYR A 77 7.50 -15.42 2.07
N GLN A 78 7.82 -14.56 1.10
CA GLN A 78 7.95 -14.87 -0.31
C GLN A 78 9.32 -14.41 -0.81
N GLY A 79 10.01 -15.28 -1.55
CA GLY A 79 11.34 -15.05 -2.08
C GLY A 79 11.36 -14.40 -3.45
N PHE A 80 12.56 -14.34 -4.04
CA PHE A 80 12.75 -13.82 -5.38
C PHE A 80 11.99 -14.66 -6.42
N GLY A 81 11.25 -13.96 -7.28
CA GLY A 81 10.54 -14.61 -8.38
C GLY A 81 9.18 -15.22 -8.01
N ASP A 82 8.79 -15.21 -6.74
CA ASP A 82 7.48 -15.71 -6.31
C ASP A 82 6.33 -14.81 -6.77
N GLU A 83 6.62 -13.58 -7.20
CA GLU A 83 5.64 -12.58 -7.67
C GLU A 83 6.05 -11.94 -8.99
N ALA A 84 5.05 -11.53 -9.77
CA ALA A 84 5.19 -10.73 -10.98
C ALA A 84 4.04 -9.69 -11.01
N LEU A 85 4.32 -8.47 -10.57
CA LEU A 85 3.32 -7.39 -10.50
C LEU A 85 2.93 -6.87 -11.89
N ASP A 86 3.86 -6.87 -12.85
CA ASP A 86 3.56 -6.55 -14.24
C ASP A 86 3.57 -7.80 -15.10
N PRO A 87 2.38 -8.39 -15.35
CA PRO A 87 2.27 -9.58 -16.20
C PRO A 87 2.74 -9.38 -17.64
N SER A 88 2.72 -8.13 -18.13
CA SER A 88 3.10 -7.80 -19.50
C SER A 88 4.63 -7.74 -19.70
N SER A 89 5.38 -7.54 -18.63
CA SER A 89 6.86 -7.49 -18.68
C SER A 89 7.49 -8.85 -18.97
N GLY A 90 6.81 -9.95 -18.63
CA GLY A 90 7.36 -11.31 -18.71
C GLY A 90 8.51 -11.57 -17.75
N ALA A 91 8.77 -10.66 -16.79
CA ALA A 91 9.80 -10.77 -15.79
C ALA A 91 9.18 -10.88 -14.39
N ALA A 92 9.76 -11.73 -13.55
CA ALA A 92 9.42 -11.80 -12.13
C ALA A 92 10.07 -10.65 -11.35
N ASP A 93 9.43 -10.22 -10.28
CA ASP A 93 9.95 -9.16 -9.42
C ASP A 93 11.21 -9.62 -8.67
N ARG A 94 12.16 -8.72 -8.54
CA ARG A 94 13.43 -8.97 -7.84
C ARG A 94 13.38 -8.39 -6.42
N LYS A 95 12.46 -8.92 -5.62
CA LYS A 95 12.26 -8.54 -4.23
C LYS A 95 11.95 -9.75 -3.37
N GLU A 96 12.23 -9.64 -2.08
CA GLU A 96 11.71 -10.52 -1.04
C GLU A 96 10.63 -9.77 -0.27
N THR A 97 9.65 -10.50 0.26
CA THR A 97 8.57 -9.87 1.05
C THR A 97 8.18 -10.70 2.26
N PHE A 98 7.68 -10.04 3.30
CA PHE A 98 6.97 -10.69 4.40
C PHE A 98 5.62 -10.02 4.57
N THR A 99 4.57 -10.77 4.35
CA THR A 99 3.18 -10.27 4.33
C THR A 99 2.46 -10.66 5.60
N MET A 100 1.66 -9.76 6.16
CA MET A 100 0.94 -9.95 7.42
C MET A 100 -0.44 -9.27 7.32
N ARG A 101 -1.52 -10.07 7.33
CA ARG A 101 -2.90 -9.57 7.27
C ARG A 101 -3.58 -9.67 8.62
N GLY A 102 -4.46 -8.70 8.93
CA GLY A 102 -5.42 -8.78 10.03
C GLY A 102 -4.81 -8.74 11.43
N LEU A 103 -3.72 -8.01 11.65
CA LEU A 103 -2.97 -8.04 12.90
C LEU A 103 -3.66 -7.34 14.09
N LEU A 104 -4.84 -6.72 13.92
CA LEU A 104 -5.62 -6.27 15.09
C LEU A 104 -6.07 -7.47 15.96
N LYS A 105 -6.21 -8.64 15.34
CA LYS A 105 -6.52 -9.92 16.01
C LYS A 105 -5.65 -11.01 15.38
N PRO A 106 -4.33 -11.07 15.71
CA PRO A 106 -3.44 -12.07 15.13
C PRO A 106 -3.98 -13.48 15.32
N ALA A 107 -3.92 -14.28 14.27
CA ALA A 107 -4.39 -15.66 14.34
C ALA A 107 -3.40 -16.52 15.14
N PRO A 108 -3.86 -17.43 16.00
CA PRO A 108 -2.98 -18.24 16.86
C PRO A 108 -2.01 -19.15 16.11
N HIS A 109 -2.28 -19.43 14.82
CA HIS A 109 -1.44 -20.27 13.96
C HIS A 109 -0.38 -19.49 13.18
N HIS A 110 -0.32 -18.16 13.31
CA HIS A 110 0.74 -17.38 12.70
C HIS A 110 2.10 -17.78 13.31
N SER A 111 3.05 -18.08 12.45
CA SER A 111 4.41 -18.42 12.86
C SER A 111 5.29 -17.18 12.71
N TRP A 112 5.80 -16.67 13.82
CA TRP A 112 6.60 -15.46 13.89
C TRP A 112 8.09 -15.76 13.97
N PRO A 113 8.96 -14.98 13.29
CA PRO A 113 10.42 -15.16 13.35
C PRO A 113 10.99 -15.01 14.77
N SER A 114 10.45 -14.08 15.55
CA SER A 114 10.78 -13.86 16.95
C SER A 114 9.64 -13.14 17.68
N GLU A 115 9.65 -13.15 19.01
CA GLU A 115 8.71 -12.38 19.83
C GLU A 115 8.88 -10.86 19.62
N THR A 116 10.12 -10.40 19.42
CA THR A 116 10.43 -8.98 19.17
C THR A 116 9.86 -8.55 17.83
N PHE A 117 10.03 -9.37 16.78
CA PHE A 117 9.45 -9.14 15.46
C PHE A 117 7.91 -9.06 15.54
N GLU A 118 7.24 -10.01 16.20
CA GLU A 118 5.79 -9.98 16.38
C GLU A 118 5.32 -8.69 17.06
N LYS A 119 5.94 -8.32 18.19
CA LYS A 119 5.59 -7.11 18.94
C LYS A 119 5.76 -5.84 18.10
N ALA A 120 6.85 -5.74 17.35
CA ALA A 120 7.12 -4.61 16.48
C ALA A 120 6.04 -4.50 15.38
N MET A 121 5.74 -5.61 14.69
CA MET A 121 4.76 -5.62 13.59
C MET A 121 3.35 -5.33 14.07
N VAL A 122 2.90 -5.93 15.18
CA VAL A 122 1.55 -5.72 15.73
C VAL A 122 1.38 -4.29 16.26
N GLY A 123 2.40 -3.76 16.96
CA GLY A 123 2.39 -2.38 17.45
C GLY A 123 2.32 -1.37 16.33
N PHE A 124 3.18 -1.52 15.31
CA PHE A 124 3.20 -0.65 14.15
C PHE A 124 1.91 -0.73 13.34
N TYR A 125 1.39 -1.95 13.13
CA TYR A 125 0.12 -2.16 12.43
C TYR A 125 -1.02 -1.38 13.10
N THR A 126 -1.13 -1.42 14.43
CA THR A 126 -2.16 -0.71 15.18
C THR A 126 -2.03 0.80 14.99
N THR A 127 -0.81 1.34 15.09
CA THR A 127 -0.53 2.77 14.87
C THR A 127 -0.85 3.21 13.44
N CYS A 128 -0.47 2.40 12.44
CA CYS A 128 -0.81 2.67 11.03
C CYS A 128 -2.32 2.61 10.80
N PHE A 129 -3.04 1.69 11.45
CA PHE A 129 -4.49 1.61 11.30
C PHE A 129 -5.20 2.83 11.89
N ASP A 130 -4.68 3.39 13.00
CA ASP A 130 -5.20 4.63 13.57
C ASP A 130 -4.94 5.83 12.64
N LEU A 131 -3.74 5.94 12.06
CA LEU A 131 -3.44 6.94 11.02
C LEU A 131 -4.37 6.77 9.81
N ALA A 132 -4.56 5.53 9.36
CA ALA A 132 -5.44 5.22 8.23
C ALA A 132 -6.89 5.65 8.48
N LYS A 133 -7.43 5.44 9.69
CA LYS A 133 -8.78 5.92 10.06
C LYS A 133 -8.91 7.43 9.93
N ASN A 134 -7.92 8.19 10.41
CA ASN A 134 -7.92 9.65 10.28
C ASN A 134 -7.92 10.09 8.80
N VAL A 135 -7.15 9.41 7.94
CA VAL A 135 -7.18 9.68 6.49
C VAL A 135 -8.53 9.30 5.88
N MET A 136 -9.12 8.18 6.27
CA MET A 136 -10.45 7.73 5.82
C MET A 136 -11.54 8.74 6.17
N GLU A 137 -11.53 9.29 7.38
CA GLU A 137 -12.46 10.33 7.80
C GLU A 137 -12.27 11.61 6.98
N CYS A 138 -11.02 11.97 6.67
CA CYS A 138 -10.72 13.12 5.81
C CYS A 138 -11.25 12.88 4.37
N LEU A 139 -11.08 11.69 3.81
CA LEU A 139 -11.62 11.31 2.50
C LEU A 139 -13.16 11.32 2.50
N ALA A 140 -13.79 10.86 3.57
CA ALA A 140 -15.24 10.93 3.73
C ALA A 140 -15.75 12.39 3.74
N ALA A 141 -15.07 13.29 4.47
CA ALA A 141 -15.39 14.71 4.49
C ALA A 141 -15.29 15.36 3.10
N ILE A 142 -14.28 15.00 2.28
CA ILE A 142 -14.15 15.49 0.90
C ILE A 142 -15.37 15.09 0.05
N GLY A 143 -15.90 13.88 0.25
CA GLY A 143 -17.08 13.38 -0.46
C GLY A 143 -18.41 13.82 0.15
N GLY A 144 -18.42 14.64 1.22
CA GLY A 144 -19.64 14.98 1.95
C GLY A 144 -20.36 13.76 2.53
N LEU A 145 -19.61 12.71 2.86
CA LEU A 145 -20.10 11.45 3.41
C LEU A 145 -20.07 11.47 4.95
N PRO A 146 -20.82 10.57 5.63
CA PRO A 146 -20.65 10.37 7.07
C PRO A 146 -19.18 10.12 7.42
N ALA A 147 -18.68 10.71 8.50
CA ALA A 147 -17.26 10.65 8.88
C ALA A 147 -16.73 9.20 8.95
N ASP A 148 -17.55 8.29 9.43
CA ASP A 148 -17.20 6.86 9.57
C ASP A 148 -17.46 6.01 8.32
N PHE A 149 -17.82 6.62 7.18
CA PHE A 149 -18.22 5.89 5.96
C PHE A 149 -17.17 4.86 5.52
N PHE A 150 -15.92 5.27 5.34
CA PHE A 150 -14.85 4.36 4.99
C PHE A 150 -14.35 3.54 6.18
N VAL A 151 -14.34 4.11 7.38
CA VAL A 151 -13.92 3.40 8.60
C VAL A 151 -14.78 2.16 8.85
N ARG A 152 -16.10 2.25 8.69
CA ARG A 152 -17.02 1.09 8.82
C ARG A 152 -16.80 -0.01 7.78
N ALA A 153 -16.20 0.33 6.65
CA ALA A 153 -15.84 -0.62 5.60
C ALA A 153 -14.55 -1.41 5.92
N HIS A 154 -13.84 -1.07 6.99
CA HIS A 154 -12.53 -1.62 7.34
C HIS A 154 -12.52 -2.11 8.79
N SER A 155 -12.88 -3.38 9.03
CA SER A 155 -12.74 -4.00 10.37
C SER A 155 -11.28 -4.26 10.77
N GLY A 156 -10.38 -4.20 9.81
CA GLY A 156 -8.96 -4.58 9.91
C GLY A 156 -8.68 -6.02 9.47
N GLU A 157 -9.69 -6.83 9.17
CA GLU A 157 -9.48 -8.23 8.74
C GLU A 157 -8.73 -8.35 7.40
N ASN A 158 -8.97 -7.43 6.46
CA ASN A 158 -8.34 -7.42 5.15
C ASN A 158 -7.18 -6.44 5.02
N VAL A 159 -6.95 -5.62 6.02
CA VAL A 159 -5.81 -4.69 6.03
C VAL A 159 -4.51 -5.49 6.14
N THR A 160 -3.52 -5.13 5.35
CA THR A 160 -2.28 -5.89 5.21
C THR A 160 -1.06 -5.01 5.45
N LEU A 161 -0.18 -5.42 6.37
CA LEU A 161 1.16 -4.89 6.53
C LEU A 161 2.13 -5.75 5.71
N ARG A 162 3.00 -5.11 4.92
CA ARG A 162 3.95 -5.82 4.09
C ARG A 162 5.32 -5.19 4.14
N LEU A 163 6.31 -6.00 4.49
CA LEU A 163 7.72 -5.65 4.39
C LEU A 163 8.20 -6.02 2.99
N LEU A 164 8.96 -5.12 2.34
CA LEU A 164 9.51 -5.34 1.00
C LEU A 164 11.01 -5.03 1.03
N TYR A 165 11.79 -6.01 0.63
CA TYR A 165 13.25 -5.92 0.56
C TYR A 165 13.74 -6.08 -0.87
N TYR A 166 14.50 -5.10 -1.32
CA TYR A 166 15.18 -5.07 -2.61
C TYR A 166 16.68 -5.15 -2.36
N PRO A 167 17.36 -6.24 -2.75
CA PRO A 167 18.76 -6.46 -2.40
C PRO A 167 19.69 -5.45 -3.07
N GLU A 168 20.92 -5.40 -2.58
CA GLU A 168 22.01 -4.69 -3.22
C GLU A 168 22.20 -5.10 -4.67
N GLY A 169 22.73 -4.21 -5.48
CA GLY A 169 23.00 -4.47 -6.88
C GLY A 169 23.47 -3.20 -7.61
N GLU A 170 23.78 -3.31 -8.88
CA GLU A 170 24.19 -2.15 -9.67
C GLU A 170 23.04 -1.17 -9.88
N ALA A 171 23.30 0.14 -9.79
CA ALA A 171 22.33 1.22 -10.00
C ALA A 171 22.05 1.43 -11.50
N THR A 172 21.39 0.47 -12.13
CA THR A 172 21.20 0.40 -13.59
C THR A 172 19.91 1.06 -14.08
N GLY A 173 19.00 1.47 -13.17
CA GLY A 173 17.64 1.87 -13.53
C GLY A 173 16.74 0.67 -13.85
N GLU A 174 17.18 -0.55 -13.54
CA GLU A 174 16.39 -1.79 -13.69
C GLU A 174 15.08 -1.69 -12.89
N VAL A 175 13.98 -2.13 -13.48
CA VAL A 175 12.70 -2.30 -12.78
C VAL A 175 12.79 -3.55 -11.92
N VAL A 176 12.74 -3.39 -10.61
CA VAL A 176 12.82 -4.47 -9.61
C VAL A 176 11.47 -4.84 -8.99
N ALA A 177 10.47 -3.97 -9.15
CA ALA A 177 9.06 -4.29 -8.97
C ALA A 177 8.27 -3.70 -10.14
N GLY A 178 7.49 -4.54 -10.81
CA GLY A 178 6.75 -4.21 -12.02
C GLY A 178 5.68 -3.14 -11.82
N ALA A 179 5.30 -2.45 -12.89
CA ALA A 179 4.30 -1.39 -12.85
C ALA A 179 2.90 -1.93 -12.60
N HIS A 180 2.26 -1.47 -11.51
CA HIS A 180 0.94 -1.92 -11.06
C HIS A 180 0.15 -0.79 -10.41
N THR A 181 -1.11 -1.05 -10.12
CA THR A 181 -1.97 -0.25 -9.24
C THR A 181 -2.26 -1.03 -7.96
N ASP A 182 -2.55 -0.33 -6.86
CA ASP A 182 -3.05 -0.95 -5.64
C ASP A 182 -4.56 -1.23 -5.74
N TYR A 183 -5.02 -2.31 -5.15
CA TYR A 183 -6.40 -2.78 -5.37
C TYR A 183 -7.42 -2.17 -4.42
N GLY A 184 -7.00 -1.79 -3.20
CA GLY A 184 -7.86 -1.36 -2.11
C GLY A 184 -8.30 0.10 -2.15
N LEU A 185 -8.60 0.64 -0.97
CA LEU A 185 -8.93 2.05 -0.80
C LEU A 185 -7.69 2.93 -0.97
N MET A 186 -6.64 2.63 -0.20
CA MET A 186 -5.40 3.41 -0.17
C MET A 186 -4.24 2.59 0.40
N THR A 187 -3.04 3.07 0.17
CA THR A 187 -1.80 2.52 0.74
C THR A 187 -1.03 3.62 1.49
N LEU A 188 -0.50 3.27 2.65
CA LEU A 188 0.48 4.06 3.38
C LEU A 188 1.84 3.38 3.22
N LEU A 189 2.78 4.04 2.54
CA LEU A 189 4.11 3.50 2.28
C LEU A 189 5.18 4.28 3.05
N PHE A 190 5.95 3.56 3.85
CA PHE A 190 7.13 4.06 4.57
C PHE A 190 8.40 3.61 3.84
N GLN A 191 9.42 4.47 3.78
CA GLN A 191 10.65 4.25 3.05
C GLN A 191 11.87 4.45 3.95
N ASP A 192 12.94 3.72 3.69
CA ASP A 192 14.20 3.71 4.46
C ASP A 192 15.21 4.79 4.04
N GLY A 193 14.82 5.71 3.17
CA GLY A 193 15.68 6.76 2.64
C GLY A 193 16.44 6.36 1.37
N VAL A 194 16.22 5.15 0.85
CA VAL A 194 16.79 4.72 -0.45
C VAL A 194 15.77 4.93 -1.56
N ASP A 195 16.15 5.71 -2.58
CA ASP A 195 15.31 6.03 -3.73
C ASP A 195 14.98 4.82 -4.59
N GLY A 196 13.86 4.90 -5.31
CA GLY A 196 13.47 3.86 -6.26
C GLY A 196 12.00 3.87 -6.65
N LEU A 197 11.11 4.40 -5.81
CA LEU A 197 9.69 4.50 -6.15
C LEU A 197 9.48 5.50 -7.29
N GLN A 198 8.73 5.07 -8.31
CA GLN A 198 8.27 5.91 -9.41
C GLN A 198 6.76 5.81 -9.59
N VAL A 199 6.13 6.93 -9.92
CA VAL A 199 4.71 7.03 -10.25
C VAL A 199 4.53 7.47 -11.70
N GLU A 200 3.50 6.96 -12.38
CA GLU A 200 3.18 7.29 -13.77
C GLU A 200 2.21 8.48 -13.80
N SER A 201 2.72 9.71 -13.95
CA SER A 201 1.90 10.92 -14.00
C SER A 201 1.10 11.07 -15.30
N LYS A 202 1.61 10.49 -16.38
CA LYS A 202 0.97 10.37 -17.71
C LYS A 202 1.47 9.07 -18.36
N PRO A 203 0.71 8.46 -19.29
CA PRO A 203 1.13 7.22 -19.93
C PRO A 203 2.61 7.26 -20.40
N GLY A 204 3.43 6.40 -19.83
CA GLY A 204 4.86 6.31 -20.10
C GLY A 204 5.75 7.37 -19.45
N HIS A 205 5.20 8.33 -18.72
CA HIS A 205 5.97 9.39 -18.05
C HIS A 205 6.08 9.12 -16.55
N TRP A 206 7.26 8.66 -16.12
CA TRP A 206 7.55 8.26 -14.76
C TRP A 206 8.23 9.37 -13.97
N LEU A 207 7.70 9.67 -12.78
CA LEU A 207 8.26 10.62 -11.83
C LEU A 207 8.85 9.88 -10.63
N ASP A 208 10.07 10.24 -10.23
CA ASP A 208 10.64 9.73 -8.98
C ASP A 208 9.94 10.35 -7.77
N VAL A 209 9.62 9.51 -6.78
CA VAL A 209 9.09 9.91 -5.48
C VAL A 209 10.24 9.96 -4.47
N ASP A 210 10.38 11.08 -3.79
CA ASP A 210 11.40 11.28 -2.77
C ASP A 210 11.25 10.26 -1.61
N SER A 211 12.36 9.68 -1.17
CA SER A 211 12.43 8.64 -0.13
C SER A 211 12.58 9.19 1.29
N ALA A 212 11.89 10.28 1.62
CA ALA A 212 11.96 10.88 2.95
C ALA A 212 11.59 9.89 4.07
N VAL A 213 12.44 9.81 5.10
CA VAL A 213 12.29 8.89 6.26
C VAL A 213 11.29 9.39 7.32
N ASP A 214 10.91 10.68 7.25
CA ASP A 214 9.99 11.36 8.17
C ASP A 214 8.63 11.67 7.50
N ALA A 215 8.33 10.98 6.40
CA ALA A 215 7.09 11.13 5.66
C ALA A 215 6.55 9.76 5.23
N VAL A 216 5.24 9.66 5.17
CA VAL A 216 4.55 8.52 4.60
C VAL A 216 4.01 8.88 3.22
N VAL A 217 4.24 8.04 2.22
CA VAL A 217 3.61 8.18 0.92
C VAL A 217 2.22 7.59 1.01
N LEU A 218 1.20 8.42 0.77
CA LEU A 218 -0.19 8.00 0.63
C LEU A 218 -0.53 7.92 -0.85
N ASN A 219 -1.07 6.81 -1.30
CA ASN A 219 -1.70 6.69 -2.61
C ASN A 219 -3.09 6.07 -2.54
N THR A 220 -3.95 6.47 -3.46
CA THR A 220 -5.28 5.90 -3.65
C THR A 220 -5.23 4.67 -4.55
N GLY A 221 -6.06 3.67 -4.23
CA GLY A 221 -6.17 2.42 -4.97
C GLY A 221 -7.42 2.34 -5.84
N ASP A 222 -7.58 1.20 -6.52
CA ASP A 222 -8.65 0.96 -7.49
C ASP A 222 -10.06 1.13 -6.89
N LEU A 223 -10.27 0.68 -5.64
CA LEU A 223 -11.57 0.84 -5.00
C LEU A 223 -11.87 2.30 -4.63
N MET A 224 -10.85 3.12 -4.31
CA MET A 224 -11.06 4.56 -4.15
C MET A 224 -11.38 5.24 -5.48
N ALA A 225 -10.71 4.87 -6.57
CA ALA A 225 -11.04 5.36 -7.90
C ALA A 225 -12.49 5.01 -8.26
N HIS A 226 -12.94 3.80 -7.94
CA HIS A 226 -14.33 3.37 -8.12
C HIS A 226 -15.31 4.22 -7.29
N TRP A 227 -15.12 4.33 -5.96
CA TRP A 227 -16.00 5.14 -5.09
C TRP A 227 -16.07 6.60 -5.51
N SER A 228 -14.94 7.13 -5.98
CA SER A 228 -14.81 8.54 -6.36
C SER A 228 -15.09 8.84 -7.82
N ASN A 229 -15.50 7.85 -8.63
CA ASN A 229 -15.72 7.99 -10.08
C ASN A 229 -14.51 8.57 -10.82
N ASP A 230 -13.30 8.11 -10.46
CA ASP A 230 -11.97 8.58 -10.91
C ASP A 230 -11.62 10.02 -10.47
N ARG A 231 -12.30 10.59 -9.48
CA ARG A 231 -11.84 11.84 -8.88
C ARG A 231 -10.45 11.68 -8.25
N PHE A 232 -10.20 10.53 -7.63
CA PHE A 232 -8.91 10.10 -7.12
C PHE A 232 -8.44 8.89 -7.93
N PRO A 233 -7.46 9.07 -8.82
CA PRO A 233 -7.03 8.00 -9.70
C PRO A 233 -6.27 6.91 -8.93
N SER A 234 -6.41 5.67 -9.38
CA SER A 234 -5.49 4.59 -8.99
C SER A 234 -4.28 4.63 -9.93
N THR A 235 -3.20 5.23 -9.45
CA THR A 235 -2.07 5.56 -10.30
C THR A 235 -1.06 4.41 -10.33
N ARG A 236 -0.62 4.06 -11.55
CA ARG A 236 0.41 3.05 -11.75
C ARG A 236 1.73 3.52 -11.15
N HIS A 237 2.38 2.62 -10.43
CA HIS A 237 3.68 2.87 -9.83
C HIS A 237 4.57 1.63 -9.94
N ARG A 238 5.88 1.82 -9.79
CA ARG A 238 6.89 0.78 -9.91
C ARG A 238 8.10 1.09 -9.03
N VAL A 239 9.00 0.14 -8.86
CA VAL A 239 10.29 0.37 -8.21
C VAL A 239 11.41 0.14 -9.21
N CYS A 240 12.27 1.15 -9.37
CA CYS A 240 13.49 1.09 -10.18
C CYS A 240 14.72 1.19 -9.29
N ARG A 241 15.74 0.41 -9.55
CA ARG A 241 17.01 0.47 -8.84
C ARG A 241 17.76 1.77 -9.17
N ARG A 242 17.78 2.70 -8.22
CA ARG A 242 18.46 4.00 -8.32
C ARG A 242 19.78 4.06 -7.56
N SER A 243 20.03 3.09 -6.69
CA SER A 243 21.20 3.01 -5.82
C SER A 243 21.76 1.59 -5.83
N SER A 244 23.07 1.45 -5.53
CA SER A 244 23.67 0.14 -5.28
C SER A 244 23.28 -0.46 -3.92
N LYS A 245 22.75 0.35 -3.01
CA LYS A 245 22.35 -0.08 -1.67
C LYS A 245 21.08 -0.94 -1.73
N ALA A 246 20.95 -1.85 -0.77
CA ALA A 246 19.67 -2.48 -0.49
C ALA A 246 18.63 -1.41 -0.13
N ARG A 247 17.36 -1.68 -0.45
CA ARG A 247 16.23 -0.82 -0.11
C ARG A 247 15.20 -1.61 0.66
N LEU A 248 14.70 -1.03 1.75
CA LEU A 248 13.54 -1.52 2.48
C LEU A 248 12.37 -0.54 2.33
N SER A 249 11.17 -1.08 2.24
CA SER A 249 9.95 -0.31 2.38
C SER A 249 8.90 -1.11 3.12
N ILE A 250 7.98 -0.40 3.77
CA ILE A 250 6.87 -0.97 4.52
C ILE A 250 5.59 -0.44 3.92
N ALA A 251 4.77 -1.32 3.35
CA ALA A 251 3.48 -0.96 2.78
C ALA A 251 2.34 -1.40 3.72
N PHE A 252 1.41 -0.48 3.98
CA PHE A 252 0.20 -0.74 4.74
C PHE A 252 -1.00 -0.55 3.82
N PHE A 253 -1.54 -1.67 3.32
CA PHE A 253 -2.65 -1.69 2.38
C PHE A 253 -3.98 -1.67 3.14
N CYS A 254 -4.78 -0.63 2.89
CA CYS A 254 -6.12 -0.50 3.47
C CYS A 254 -7.14 -1.09 2.51
N ASP A 255 -7.28 -2.42 2.55
CA ASP A 255 -8.30 -3.13 1.81
C ASP A 255 -9.58 -3.24 2.64
N PRO A 256 -10.75 -2.88 2.07
CA PRO A 256 -12.02 -3.01 2.76
C PRO A 256 -12.40 -4.48 3.03
N ASP A 257 -13.29 -4.68 3.97
CA ASP A 257 -13.87 -5.99 4.24
C ASP A 257 -14.52 -6.55 2.97
N ALA A 258 -14.33 -7.84 2.69
CA ALA A 258 -14.70 -8.47 1.41
C ALA A 258 -16.16 -8.26 1.00
N LYS A 259 -17.09 -8.17 1.97
CA LYS A 259 -18.52 -7.94 1.72
C LYS A 259 -18.91 -6.49 1.55
N THR A 260 -17.97 -5.55 1.68
CA THR A 260 -18.24 -4.13 1.50
C THR A 260 -18.71 -3.85 0.08
N LEU A 261 -19.90 -3.24 -0.05
CA LEU A 261 -20.41 -2.78 -1.33
C LEU A 261 -19.64 -1.53 -1.77
N VAL A 262 -19.11 -1.58 -2.98
CA VAL A 262 -18.41 -0.47 -3.63
C VAL A 262 -19.27 0.05 -4.76
N GLU A 263 -19.73 1.29 -4.60
CA GLU A 263 -20.51 2.01 -5.62
C GLU A 263 -20.09 3.48 -5.65
N VAL A 264 -20.19 4.10 -6.80
CA VAL A 264 -19.86 5.52 -6.98
C VAL A 264 -20.67 6.37 -6.01
N GLN A 265 -19.98 7.22 -5.25
CA GLN A 265 -20.59 8.13 -4.31
C GLN A 265 -20.85 9.50 -4.96
N PRO A 266 -22.10 9.98 -4.99
CA PRO A 266 -22.45 11.22 -5.68
C PRO A 266 -21.64 12.44 -5.21
N GLY A 267 -21.23 12.51 -3.93
CA GLY A 267 -20.45 13.60 -3.39
C GLY A 267 -19.04 13.77 -3.98
N PHE A 268 -18.55 12.77 -4.71
CA PHE A 268 -17.29 12.90 -5.47
C PHE A 268 -17.50 13.32 -6.92
N MET A 269 -18.72 13.27 -7.44
CA MET A 269 -19.02 13.59 -8.83
C MET A 269 -19.17 15.10 -9.02
N ALA A 270 -18.77 15.58 -10.19
CA ALA A 270 -19.12 16.93 -10.64
C ALA A 270 -20.50 16.94 -11.30
N ASP A 271 -21.12 18.13 -11.37
CA ASP A 271 -22.40 18.29 -12.05
C ASP A 271 -22.30 17.84 -13.52
N GLY A 272 -23.21 16.96 -13.91
CA GLY A 272 -23.25 16.42 -15.27
C GLY A 272 -22.37 15.19 -15.50
N ASP A 273 -21.61 14.72 -14.51
CA ASP A 273 -20.84 13.48 -14.63
C ASP A 273 -21.76 12.27 -14.78
N SER A 274 -21.34 11.31 -15.61
CA SER A 274 -21.94 9.97 -15.66
C SER A 274 -21.20 8.99 -14.76
N VAL A 275 -21.94 8.03 -14.18
CA VAL A 275 -21.36 6.93 -13.42
C VAL A 275 -20.53 6.03 -14.33
N ARG A 276 -19.25 5.84 -14.03
CA ARG A 276 -18.30 5.06 -14.84
C ARG A 276 -18.22 3.60 -14.43
N TYR A 277 -18.56 3.28 -13.20
CA TYR A 277 -18.37 1.97 -12.61
C TYR A 277 -19.69 1.32 -12.21
N ALA A 278 -19.86 0.05 -12.54
CA ALA A 278 -20.95 -0.77 -11.99
C ALA A 278 -20.68 -1.08 -10.52
N LYS A 279 -21.73 -1.31 -9.73
CA LYS A 279 -21.57 -1.76 -8.33
C LYS A 279 -20.87 -3.11 -8.28
N THR A 280 -20.00 -3.27 -7.29
CA THR A 280 -19.27 -4.52 -7.00
C THR A 280 -19.07 -4.66 -5.49
N THR A 281 -18.52 -5.78 -5.03
CA THR A 281 -18.00 -5.91 -3.67
C THR A 281 -16.46 -5.78 -3.68
N ALA A 282 -15.90 -5.33 -2.56
CA ALA A 282 -14.43 -5.25 -2.42
C ALA A 282 -13.78 -6.63 -2.67
N GLY A 283 -14.37 -7.71 -2.16
CA GLY A 283 -13.87 -9.06 -2.36
C GLY A 283 -13.87 -9.51 -3.80
N GLU A 284 -14.95 -9.25 -4.56
CA GLU A 284 -15.04 -9.58 -6.00
C GLU A 284 -13.97 -8.84 -6.81
N HIS A 285 -13.79 -7.54 -6.55
CA HIS A 285 -12.78 -6.73 -7.24
C HIS A 285 -11.36 -7.24 -6.95
N ILE A 286 -10.99 -7.37 -5.67
CA ILE A 286 -9.64 -7.80 -5.26
C ILE A 286 -9.36 -9.23 -5.77
N GLN A 287 -10.33 -10.15 -5.67
CA GLN A 287 -10.17 -11.51 -6.18
C GLN A 287 -9.95 -11.53 -7.69
N ALA A 288 -10.69 -10.74 -8.46
CA ALA A 288 -10.50 -10.64 -9.90
C ALA A 288 -9.09 -10.15 -10.26
N LYS A 289 -8.57 -9.15 -9.55
CA LYS A 289 -7.21 -8.63 -9.73
C LYS A 289 -6.14 -9.65 -9.37
N LEU A 290 -6.28 -10.35 -8.24
CA LEU A 290 -5.36 -11.40 -7.83
C LEU A 290 -5.32 -12.56 -8.83
N LEU A 291 -6.48 -13.02 -9.33
CA LEU A 291 -6.53 -14.07 -10.34
C LEU A 291 -5.85 -13.64 -11.65
N ALA A 292 -6.04 -12.39 -12.07
CA ALA A 292 -5.38 -11.87 -13.27
C ALA A 292 -3.86 -11.84 -13.12
N SER A 293 -3.33 -11.43 -11.95
CA SER A 293 -1.88 -11.40 -11.67
C SER A 293 -1.27 -12.81 -11.58
N HIS A 294 -1.98 -13.77 -10.97
CA HIS A 294 -1.51 -15.18 -10.88
C HIS A 294 -1.49 -15.89 -12.23
N HIS A 295 -2.52 -15.71 -13.06
CA HIS A 295 -2.55 -16.32 -14.41
C HIS A 295 -1.39 -15.80 -15.26
N ALA A 296 -1.03 -14.56 -15.11
CA ALA A 296 0.07 -13.95 -15.84
C ALA A 296 1.44 -14.43 -15.37
N ALA A 297 1.66 -14.62 -14.06
CA ALA A 297 2.88 -15.21 -13.51
C ALA A 297 3.08 -16.65 -13.99
N GLN A 298 2.01 -17.47 -14.02
CA GLN A 298 2.07 -18.84 -14.55
C GLN A 298 2.36 -18.89 -16.06
N ALA A 299 1.87 -17.90 -16.83
CA ALA A 299 2.16 -17.83 -18.26
C ALA A 299 3.61 -17.40 -18.55
N ALA A 300 4.19 -16.54 -17.70
CA ALA A 300 5.60 -16.14 -17.79
C ALA A 300 6.55 -17.26 -17.42
N GLY A 301 6.26 -18.04 -16.37
CA GLY A 301 7.09 -19.18 -15.93
C GLY A 301 7.04 -20.43 -16.82
N ARG A 302 6.22 -20.45 -17.89
CA ARG A 302 6.17 -21.55 -18.87
C ARG A 302 6.99 -21.32 -20.14
N LYS A 303 7.76 -20.24 -20.18
CA LYS A 303 8.58 -19.89 -21.35
C LYS A 303 10.06 -20.25 -21.22
N ASP A 304 10.45 -20.97 -20.15
CA ASP A 304 11.82 -21.54 -19.99
C ASP A 304 11.87 -23.02 -20.37
#